data_65af427f97393f2d792711ca1a42cf12
#
_entry.id   65af427f97393f2d792711ca1a42cf12
#
_cell.length_a   1.000
_cell.length_b   1.000
_cell.length_c   1.000
_cell.angle_alpha   90.00
_cell.angle_beta   90.00
_cell.angle_gamma   90.00
#
_symmetry.space_group_name_H-M   'P 1'
#
loop_
_entity.id
_entity.type
_entity.pdbx_description
1 polymer ?
#
loop_
_entity_poly.entity_id
_entity_poly.type
_entity_poly.pdbx_seq_one_letter_code
_entity_poly.pdbx_strand_id
1 'polypeptide(L)'
;MTSPDDEWFETWFGEDYVALYPHRNEAEAERVVGLIATTLAGRNIKRALDLACGSGRHSRFLGARWWTSSVDLSEVLLRMAQRDHTPASLVRADIRALPYRTDAFDLVVNLFTSFGYFETDDEHQLVILDIARVILSGGTFVLDYLNASEVQEQLVPFDQKIVKGRSVEQRREITTDGRFVLKRIAIPAERREFVERVRLFHRSELVAMLERAGFSIEASLGDYAGGPLTDSSPRVILFARRN
;
A
#
# COMPACT_ATOMS: atom_id res chain seq x y z
N MET A 1 -23.59 -9.21 -9.34
CA MET A 1 -23.48 -7.85 -9.89
C MET A 1 -22.81 -7.05 -8.79
N THR A 2 -21.55 -6.68 -8.96
CA THR A 2 -20.83 -5.79 -8.05
C THR A 2 -21.47 -4.42 -8.09
N SER A 3 -21.65 -3.80 -6.93
CA SER A 3 -22.12 -2.41 -6.84
C SER A 3 -21.07 -1.48 -7.48
N PRO A 4 -21.45 -0.32 -8.09
CA PRO A 4 -20.47 0.67 -8.56
C PRO A 4 -19.51 1.17 -7.48
N ASP A 5 -19.85 0.95 -6.19
CA ASP A 5 -19.00 1.30 -5.05
C ASP A 5 -17.96 0.23 -4.69
N ASP A 6 -18.07 -0.99 -5.23
CA ASP A 6 -17.22 -2.13 -4.81
C ASP A 6 -15.78 -2.04 -5.35
N GLU A 7 -15.57 -1.37 -6.47
CA GLU A 7 -14.24 -1.18 -7.10
C GLU A 7 -13.87 0.32 -7.21
N TRP A 8 -14.17 1.08 -6.16
CA TRP A 8 -13.89 2.52 -6.06
C TRP A 8 -12.43 2.88 -6.41
N PHE A 9 -11.49 1.98 -6.15
CA PHE A 9 -10.06 2.17 -6.41
C PHE A 9 -9.72 2.21 -7.91
N GLU A 10 -10.55 1.63 -8.79
CA GLU A 10 -10.33 1.70 -10.24
C GLU A 10 -10.52 3.12 -10.79
N THR A 11 -11.45 3.87 -10.22
CA THR A 11 -11.79 5.21 -10.68
C THR A 11 -11.09 6.32 -9.93
N TRP A 12 -10.70 6.08 -8.67
CA TRP A 12 -10.11 7.07 -7.79
C TRP A 12 -8.63 7.33 -8.06
N PHE A 13 -7.84 6.29 -8.27
CA PHE A 13 -6.39 6.42 -8.41
C PHE A 13 -5.98 6.96 -9.80
N GLY A 14 -6.08 8.28 -9.95
CA GLY A 14 -5.79 9.01 -11.18
C GLY A 14 -5.13 10.37 -10.90
N GLU A 15 -5.27 11.31 -11.85
CA GLU A 15 -4.67 12.65 -11.76
C GLU A 15 -5.17 13.43 -10.55
N ASP A 16 -6.46 13.31 -10.22
CA ASP A 16 -7.05 13.99 -9.06
C ASP A 16 -6.46 13.51 -7.75
N TYR A 17 -6.26 12.19 -7.60
CA TYR A 17 -5.61 11.62 -6.46
C TYR A 17 -4.22 12.23 -6.24
N VAL A 18 -3.38 12.26 -7.26
CA VAL A 18 -2.05 12.87 -7.19
C VAL A 18 -2.14 14.37 -6.88
N ALA A 19 -3.09 15.06 -7.48
CA ALA A 19 -3.30 16.49 -7.27
C ALA A 19 -3.73 16.82 -5.83
N LEU A 20 -4.54 15.96 -5.20
CA LEU A 20 -5.07 16.15 -3.85
C LEU A 20 -4.12 15.74 -2.72
N TYR A 21 -3.06 14.97 -3.05
CA TYR A 21 -2.06 14.50 -2.08
C TYR A 21 -0.64 14.98 -2.36
N PRO A 22 -0.40 16.30 -2.49
CA PRO A 22 0.94 16.84 -2.83
C PRO A 22 1.98 16.62 -1.73
N HIS A 23 1.55 16.29 -0.50
CA HIS A 23 2.40 16.03 0.64
C HIS A 23 3.03 14.63 0.64
N ARG A 24 2.57 13.73 -0.22
CA ARG A 24 3.18 12.40 -0.42
C ARG A 24 4.50 12.58 -1.17
N ASN A 25 5.55 12.91 -0.42
CA ASN A 25 6.82 13.36 -0.96
C ASN A 25 7.86 12.25 -1.10
N GLU A 26 8.93 12.56 -1.81
CA GLU A 26 10.04 11.63 -2.05
C GLU A 26 10.82 11.30 -0.78
N ALA A 27 10.97 12.25 0.14
CA ALA A 27 11.71 12.02 1.38
C ALA A 27 11.06 10.94 2.27
N GLU A 28 9.73 10.81 2.24
CA GLU A 28 9.03 9.73 2.93
C GLU A 28 9.30 8.37 2.24
N ALA A 29 9.22 8.35 0.90
CA ALA A 29 9.51 7.14 0.13
C ALA A 29 10.98 6.69 0.30
N GLU A 30 11.91 7.62 0.33
CA GLU A 30 13.33 7.33 0.59
C GLU A 30 13.53 6.73 1.98
N ARG A 31 12.85 7.28 3.01
CA ARG A 31 12.96 6.76 4.39
C ARG A 31 12.47 5.32 4.49
N VAL A 32 11.29 5.00 3.95
CA VAL A 32 10.75 3.63 4.05
C VAL A 32 11.60 2.63 3.26
N VAL A 33 12.09 2.99 2.06
CA VAL A 33 12.98 2.11 1.29
C VAL A 33 14.35 1.98 1.96
N GLY A 34 14.85 3.05 2.60
CA GLY A 34 16.05 3.02 3.44
C GLY A 34 15.89 2.09 4.64
N LEU A 35 14.76 2.16 5.35
CA LEU A 35 14.43 1.25 6.45
C LEU A 35 14.42 -0.22 5.97
N ILE A 36 13.78 -0.51 4.84
CA ILE A 36 13.75 -1.85 4.25
C ILE A 36 15.17 -2.33 3.97
N ALA A 37 15.99 -1.51 3.33
CA ALA A 37 17.38 -1.87 2.99
C ALA A 37 18.23 -2.12 4.25
N THR A 38 18.03 -1.35 5.31
CA THR A 38 18.74 -1.52 6.58
C THR A 38 18.28 -2.77 7.31
N THR A 39 16.98 -3.00 7.40
CA THR A 39 16.41 -4.19 8.08
C THR A 39 16.80 -5.49 7.38
N LEU A 40 16.93 -5.46 6.05
CA LEU A 40 17.32 -6.61 5.24
C LEU A 40 18.82 -6.64 4.91
N ALA A 41 19.64 -5.87 5.63
CA ALA A 41 21.09 -5.83 5.40
C ALA A 41 21.70 -7.22 5.50
N GLY A 42 22.61 -7.56 4.55
CA GLY A 42 23.24 -8.89 4.45
C GLY A 42 22.43 -9.93 3.68
N ARG A 43 21.20 -9.65 3.27
CA ARG A 43 20.42 -10.53 2.38
C ARG A 43 20.81 -10.29 0.91
N ASN A 44 20.86 -11.37 0.15
CA ASN A 44 21.17 -11.30 -1.30
C ASN A 44 19.88 -11.02 -2.10
N ILE A 45 19.42 -9.77 -2.08
CA ILE A 45 18.27 -9.33 -2.85
C ILE A 45 18.73 -8.90 -4.24
N LYS A 46 18.21 -9.54 -5.28
CA LYS A 46 18.50 -9.20 -6.69
C LYS A 46 17.28 -8.61 -7.38
N ARG A 47 16.08 -9.15 -7.10
CA ARG A 47 14.83 -8.80 -7.77
C ARG A 47 13.80 -8.41 -6.75
N ALA A 48 13.31 -7.17 -6.89
CA ALA A 48 12.23 -6.62 -6.07
C ALA A 48 10.96 -6.42 -6.89
N LEU A 49 9.80 -6.52 -6.25
CA LEU A 49 8.49 -6.19 -6.79
C LEU A 49 7.82 -5.15 -5.90
N ASP A 50 7.39 -4.04 -6.50
CA ASP A 50 6.61 -2.98 -5.86
C ASP A 50 5.13 -3.14 -6.26
N LEU A 51 4.29 -3.55 -5.32
CA LEU A 51 2.86 -3.80 -5.53
C LEU A 51 2.03 -2.55 -5.27
N ALA A 52 1.13 -2.22 -6.20
CA ALA A 52 0.32 -1.01 -6.22
C ALA A 52 1.23 0.23 -6.11
N CYS A 53 2.18 0.31 -7.05
CA CYS A 53 3.28 1.28 -7.03
C CYS A 53 2.84 2.73 -7.29
N GLY A 54 1.63 2.94 -7.80
CA GLY A 54 1.12 4.24 -8.18
C GLY A 54 2.01 4.94 -9.21
N SER A 55 2.35 6.19 -8.95
CA SER A 55 3.26 6.98 -9.81
C SER A 55 4.74 6.64 -9.62
N GLY A 56 5.07 5.52 -8.99
CA GLY A 56 6.44 5.02 -8.87
C GLY A 56 7.30 5.69 -7.81
N ARG A 57 6.70 6.35 -6.83
CA ARG A 57 7.39 7.07 -5.76
C ARG A 57 8.40 6.19 -5.01
N HIS A 58 7.99 5.00 -4.58
CA HIS A 58 8.86 4.03 -3.91
C HIS A 58 9.73 3.26 -4.91
N SER A 59 9.16 2.94 -6.07
CA SER A 59 9.86 2.21 -7.13
C SER A 59 11.16 2.88 -7.57
N ARG A 60 11.24 4.22 -7.54
CA ARG A 60 12.48 4.98 -7.83
C ARG A 60 13.61 4.60 -6.89
N PHE A 61 13.33 4.54 -5.59
CA PHE A 61 14.35 4.21 -4.59
C PHE A 61 14.65 2.70 -4.52
N LEU A 62 13.66 1.86 -4.80
CA LEU A 62 13.84 0.41 -4.95
C LEU A 62 14.72 0.11 -6.16
N GLY A 63 14.41 0.71 -7.32
CA GLY A 63 15.15 0.52 -8.57
C GLY A 63 16.58 1.05 -8.55
N ALA A 64 16.88 2.01 -7.67
CA ALA A 64 18.25 2.46 -7.42
C ALA A 64 19.11 1.44 -6.65
N ARG A 65 18.47 0.42 -6.04
CA ARG A 65 19.14 -0.61 -5.20
C ARG A 65 19.08 -2.00 -5.81
N TRP A 66 17.95 -2.35 -6.41
CA TRP A 66 17.66 -3.71 -6.91
C TRP A 66 17.00 -3.64 -8.28
N TRP A 67 17.18 -4.66 -9.09
CA TRP A 67 16.31 -4.76 -10.26
C TRP A 67 14.85 -4.83 -9.80
N THR A 68 14.03 -3.90 -10.25
CA THR A 68 12.67 -3.72 -9.73
C THR A 68 11.64 -3.86 -10.85
N SER A 69 10.61 -4.66 -10.61
CA SER A 69 9.34 -4.59 -11.32
C SER A 69 8.30 -3.90 -10.45
N SER A 70 7.40 -3.15 -11.07
CA SER A 70 6.39 -2.35 -10.36
C SER A 70 5.04 -2.55 -11.02
N VAL A 71 4.05 -2.90 -10.22
CA VAL A 71 2.69 -3.20 -10.66
C VAL A 71 1.71 -2.19 -10.11
N ASP A 72 0.83 -1.71 -10.97
CA ASP A 72 -0.35 -0.94 -10.56
C ASP A 72 -1.53 -1.22 -11.51
N LEU A 73 -2.74 -1.06 -11.04
CA LEU A 73 -3.94 -1.18 -11.85
C LEU A 73 -4.18 0.08 -12.70
N SER A 74 -3.81 1.25 -12.15
CA SER A 74 -4.01 2.55 -12.78
C SER A 74 -3.02 2.82 -13.90
N GLU A 75 -3.52 2.79 -15.14
CA GLU A 75 -2.74 3.19 -16.30
C GLU A 75 -2.27 4.65 -16.23
N VAL A 76 -3.09 5.53 -15.65
CA VAL A 76 -2.76 6.94 -15.47
C VAL A 76 -1.53 7.12 -14.59
N LEU A 77 -1.50 6.44 -13.44
CA LEU A 77 -0.37 6.50 -12.51
C LEU A 77 0.90 5.86 -13.10
N LEU A 78 0.77 4.74 -13.81
CA LEU A 78 1.90 4.10 -14.49
C LEU A 78 2.49 5.00 -15.59
N ARG A 79 1.66 5.72 -16.35
CA ARG A 79 2.13 6.73 -17.33
C ARG A 79 2.88 7.88 -16.64
N MET A 80 2.47 8.27 -15.42
CA MET A 80 3.21 9.26 -14.63
C MET A 80 4.58 8.70 -14.21
N ALA A 81 4.61 7.47 -13.68
CA ALA A 81 5.86 6.80 -13.32
C ALA A 81 6.83 6.69 -14.51
N GLN A 82 6.30 6.41 -15.72
CA GLN A 82 7.09 6.34 -16.94
C GLN A 82 7.66 7.70 -17.34
N ARG A 83 6.85 8.76 -17.27
CA ARG A 83 7.29 10.14 -17.57
C ARG A 83 8.38 10.61 -16.61
N ASP A 84 8.30 10.21 -15.36
CA ASP A 84 9.28 10.53 -14.31
C ASP A 84 10.53 9.62 -14.37
N HIS A 85 10.69 8.84 -15.44
CA HIS A 85 11.83 7.94 -15.65
C HIS A 85 12.12 7.00 -14.48
N THR A 86 11.07 6.46 -13.86
CA THR A 86 11.22 5.50 -12.76
C THR A 86 12.06 4.30 -13.22
N PRO A 87 13.19 3.99 -12.54
CA PRO A 87 14.10 2.92 -12.94
C PRO A 87 13.54 1.53 -12.55
N ALA A 88 12.37 1.20 -13.10
CA ALA A 88 11.66 -0.05 -12.84
C ALA A 88 10.93 -0.52 -14.11
N SER A 89 10.71 -1.83 -14.22
CA SER A 89 9.81 -2.39 -15.21
C SER A 89 8.37 -2.18 -14.79
N LEU A 90 7.61 -1.33 -15.49
CA LEU A 90 6.24 -0.98 -15.16
C LEU A 90 5.26 -1.96 -15.81
N VAL A 91 4.36 -2.54 -15.04
CA VAL A 91 3.37 -3.52 -15.49
C VAL A 91 1.98 -3.10 -15.01
N ARG A 92 1.01 -3.05 -15.92
CA ARG A 92 -0.40 -2.86 -15.55
C ARG A 92 -1.01 -4.21 -15.23
N ALA A 93 -1.40 -4.42 -13.97
CA ALA A 93 -2.12 -5.61 -13.55
C ALA A 93 -2.83 -5.38 -12.20
N ASP A 94 -3.81 -6.24 -11.93
CA ASP A 94 -4.46 -6.34 -10.63
C ASP A 94 -3.59 -7.18 -9.70
N ILE A 95 -3.42 -6.73 -8.46
CA ILE A 95 -2.66 -7.47 -7.44
C ILE A 95 -3.33 -8.78 -7.01
N ARG A 96 -4.61 -8.98 -7.36
CA ARG A 96 -5.35 -10.24 -7.16
C ARG A 96 -4.89 -11.35 -8.12
N ALA A 97 -4.19 -10.99 -9.21
CA ALA A 97 -3.71 -11.94 -10.22
C ALA A 97 -2.39 -11.44 -10.82
N LEU A 98 -1.29 -11.66 -10.13
CA LEU A 98 0.03 -11.15 -10.51
C LEU A 98 0.56 -11.87 -11.77
N PRO A 99 0.95 -11.13 -12.83
CA PRO A 99 1.38 -11.71 -14.11
C PRO A 99 2.84 -12.18 -14.06
N TYR A 100 3.23 -12.81 -12.98
CA TYR A 100 4.60 -13.32 -12.79
C TYR A 100 4.57 -14.82 -12.52
N ARG A 101 5.66 -15.49 -12.89
CA ARG A 101 5.87 -16.89 -12.56
C ARG A 101 6.07 -17.08 -11.05
N THR A 102 5.85 -18.30 -10.59
CA THR A 102 6.24 -18.73 -9.24
C THR A 102 7.73 -18.48 -9.03
N ASP A 103 8.11 -18.13 -7.80
CA ASP A 103 9.49 -17.94 -7.36
C ASP A 103 10.27 -16.94 -8.25
N ALA A 104 9.68 -15.76 -8.46
CA ALA A 104 10.26 -14.73 -9.32
C ALA A 104 11.08 -13.68 -8.58
N PHE A 105 10.76 -13.38 -7.30
CA PHE A 105 11.31 -12.24 -6.57
C PHE A 105 11.93 -12.62 -5.23
N ASP A 106 13.00 -11.93 -4.86
CA ASP A 106 13.65 -12.04 -3.55
C ASP A 106 12.93 -11.15 -2.50
N LEU A 107 12.39 -10.02 -2.97
CA LEU A 107 11.68 -9.02 -2.17
C LEU A 107 10.38 -8.62 -2.87
N VAL A 108 9.28 -8.64 -2.15
CA VAL A 108 8.02 -8.00 -2.57
C VAL A 108 7.65 -6.97 -1.53
N VAL A 109 7.22 -5.79 -1.96
CA VAL A 109 6.77 -4.74 -1.05
C VAL A 109 5.36 -4.29 -1.43
N ASN A 110 4.53 -4.00 -0.43
CA ASN A 110 3.28 -3.28 -0.57
C ASN A 110 3.29 -2.16 0.47
N LEU A 111 3.42 -0.93 0.00
CA LEU A 111 3.74 0.21 0.85
C LEU A 111 2.61 1.22 0.89
N PHE A 112 2.56 1.97 1.99
CA PHE A 112 1.66 3.09 2.20
C PHE A 112 0.18 2.73 2.16
N THR A 113 -0.20 1.58 2.72
CA THR A 113 -1.60 1.11 2.79
C THR A 113 -2.23 0.92 1.40
N SER A 114 -1.51 0.27 0.49
CA SER A 114 -2.05 -0.15 -0.82
C SER A 114 -2.67 -1.56 -0.76
N PHE A 115 -3.08 -2.00 0.41
CA PHE A 115 -3.79 -3.23 0.74
C PHE A 115 -5.07 -2.88 1.52
N GLY A 116 -6.07 -3.75 1.54
CA GLY A 116 -7.28 -3.50 2.32
C GLY A 116 -8.42 -2.85 1.53
N TYR A 117 -8.37 -2.84 0.20
CA TYR A 117 -9.36 -2.17 -0.66
C TYR A 117 -10.52 -3.08 -1.10
N PHE A 118 -10.39 -4.40 -0.92
CA PHE A 118 -11.38 -5.37 -1.39
C PHE A 118 -12.56 -5.49 -0.43
N GLU A 119 -13.63 -6.13 -0.92
CA GLU A 119 -14.89 -6.28 -0.20
C GLU A 119 -14.76 -7.29 0.94
N THR A 120 -14.11 -8.41 0.67
CA THR A 120 -14.06 -9.56 1.57
C THR A 120 -12.64 -9.86 2.07
N ASP A 121 -12.55 -10.45 3.25
CA ASP A 121 -11.26 -10.90 3.81
C ASP A 121 -10.68 -12.07 2.99
N ASP A 122 -11.53 -12.85 2.28
CA ASP A 122 -11.10 -13.93 1.38
C ASP A 122 -10.36 -13.37 0.15
N GLU A 123 -10.82 -12.27 -0.44
CA GLU A 123 -10.11 -11.60 -1.53
C GLU A 123 -8.73 -11.10 -1.07
N HIS A 124 -8.65 -10.52 0.12
CA HIS A 124 -7.37 -10.12 0.71
C HIS A 124 -6.45 -11.33 0.93
N GLN A 125 -7.00 -12.47 1.38
CA GLN A 125 -6.23 -13.70 1.55
C GLN A 125 -5.70 -14.24 0.21
N LEU A 126 -6.49 -14.17 -0.88
CA LEU A 126 -6.04 -14.57 -2.21
C LEU A 126 -4.86 -13.72 -2.68
N VAL A 127 -4.87 -12.40 -2.43
CA VAL A 127 -3.73 -11.52 -2.73
C VAL A 127 -2.47 -11.97 -2.00
N ILE A 128 -2.57 -12.26 -0.69
CA ILE A 128 -1.41 -12.74 0.09
C ILE A 128 -0.90 -14.10 -0.42
N LEU A 129 -1.79 -14.99 -0.82
CA LEU A 129 -1.41 -16.28 -1.43
C LEU A 129 -0.68 -16.10 -2.77
N ASP A 130 -1.14 -15.15 -3.59
CA ASP A 130 -0.49 -14.88 -4.88
C ASP A 130 0.86 -14.17 -4.68
N ILE A 131 1.00 -13.30 -3.67
CA ILE A 131 2.28 -12.76 -3.22
C ILE A 131 3.22 -13.89 -2.80
N ALA A 132 2.75 -14.85 -1.98
CA ALA A 132 3.55 -15.99 -1.58
C ALA A 132 4.02 -16.83 -2.76
N ARG A 133 3.17 -16.99 -3.80
CA ARG A 133 3.53 -17.72 -5.02
C ARG A 133 4.70 -17.08 -5.75
N VAL A 134 4.72 -15.75 -5.87
CA VAL A 134 5.75 -15.06 -6.67
C VAL A 134 7.05 -14.79 -5.93
N ILE A 135 7.07 -14.90 -4.60
CA ILE A 135 8.29 -14.76 -3.78
C ILE A 135 9.04 -16.10 -3.74
N LEU A 136 10.37 -16.07 -3.86
CA LEU A 136 11.24 -17.21 -3.62
C LEU A 136 11.12 -17.74 -2.18
N SER A 137 11.27 -19.05 -1.96
CA SER A 137 11.48 -19.57 -0.61
C SER A 137 12.67 -18.87 0.04
N GLY A 138 12.50 -18.42 1.29
CA GLY A 138 13.46 -17.57 2.00
C GLY A 138 13.46 -16.10 1.59
N GLY A 139 12.67 -15.69 0.59
CA GLY A 139 12.45 -14.30 0.21
C GLY A 139 11.56 -13.56 1.22
N THR A 140 11.46 -12.25 1.07
CA THR A 140 10.77 -11.38 2.05
C THR A 140 9.60 -10.63 1.41
N PHE A 141 8.47 -10.62 2.11
CA PHE A 141 7.38 -9.69 1.87
C PHE A 141 7.42 -8.57 2.93
N VAL A 142 7.33 -7.32 2.51
CA VAL A 142 7.18 -6.17 3.40
C VAL A 142 5.82 -5.55 3.17
N LEU A 143 5.00 -5.58 4.21
CA LEU A 143 3.69 -4.93 4.24
C LEU A 143 3.76 -3.70 5.13
N ASP A 144 3.52 -2.52 4.57
CA ASP A 144 3.38 -1.26 5.31
C ASP A 144 1.92 -0.82 5.28
N TYR A 145 1.28 -0.89 6.43
CA TYR A 145 -0.15 -0.72 6.61
C TYR A 145 -0.47 0.37 7.65
N LEU A 146 -1.68 0.94 7.58
CA LEU A 146 -2.19 1.77 8.66
C LEU A 146 -2.31 0.96 9.95
N ASN A 147 -2.18 1.63 11.10
CA ASN A 147 -2.45 0.99 12.39
C ASN A 147 -3.93 1.18 12.75
N ALA A 148 -4.71 0.10 12.76
CA ALA A 148 -6.13 0.16 13.04
C ALA A 148 -6.44 0.76 14.42
N SER A 149 -5.64 0.42 15.45
CA SER A 149 -5.79 0.96 16.80
C SER A 149 -5.62 2.49 16.82
N GLU A 150 -4.57 2.99 16.17
CA GLU A 150 -4.30 4.43 16.07
C GLU A 150 -5.39 5.15 15.27
N VAL A 151 -5.85 4.56 14.15
CA VAL A 151 -6.95 5.12 13.36
C VAL A 151 -8.23 5.20 14.18
N GLN A 152 -8.56 4.17 14.96
CA GLN A 152 -9.75 4.15 15.80
C GLN A 152 -9.70 5.19 16.92
N GLU A 153 -8.51 5.43 17.49
CA GLU A 153 -8.32 6.37 18.58
C GLU A 153 -8.23 7.83 18.12
N GLN A 154 -7.54 8.08 16.98
CA GLN A 154 -7.17 9.42 16.53
C GLN A 154 -7.94 9.88 15.29
N LEU A 155 -9.05 9.20 14.91
CA LEU A 155 -9.81 9.57 13.72
C LEU A 155 -10.31 11.03 13.81
N VAL A 156 -9.90 11.86 12.84
CA VAL A 156 -10.43 13.19 12.65
C VAL A 156 -11.65 13.12 11.73
N PRO A 157 -12.88 13.30 12.24
CA PRO A 157 -14.10 13.05 11.46
C PRO A 157 -14.28 13.99 10.27
N PHE A 158 -13.75 15.21 10.39
CA PHE A 158 -13.88 16.24 9.36
C PHE A 158 -12.64 17.12 9.32
N ASP A 159 -12.15 17.38 8.13
CA ASP A 159 -11.21 18.48 7.87
C ASP A 159 -11.52 19.15 6.53
N GLN A 160 -11.02 20.37 6.38
CA GLN A 160 -11.09 21.14 5.14
C GLN A 160 -9.72 21.75 4.87
N LYS A 161 -9.27 21.68 3.62
CA LYS A 161 -7.98 22.24 3.21
C LYS A 161 -8.06 22.86 1.83
N ILE A 162 -7.13 23.77 1.56
CA ILE A 162 -6.96 24.33 0.22
C ILE A 162 -5.82 23.57 -0.47
N VAL A 163 -6.10 22.95 -1.60
CA VAL A 163 -5.12 22.24 -2.42
C VAL A 163 -5.11 22.85 -3.82
N LYS A 164 -4.00 23.48 -4.20
CA LYS A 164 -3.85 24.16 -5.50
C LYS A 164 -5.00 25.14 -5.79
N GLY A 165 -5.41 25.90 -4.76
CA GLY A 165 -6.51 26.89 -4.85
C GLY A 165 -7.93 26.31 -4.80
N ARG A 166 -8.10 24.99 -4.67
CA ARG A 166 -9.38 24.30 -4.54
C ARG A 166 -9.69 24.00 -3.09
N SER A 167 -10.91 24.30 -2.64
CA SER A 167 -11.41 23.84 -1.33
C SER A 167 -11.73 22.35 -1.42
N VAL A 168 -11.14 21.56 -0.52
CA VAL A 168 -11.32 20.12 -0.42
C VAL A 168 -11.81 19.79 0.97
N GLU A 169 -13.00 19.22 1.05
CA GLU A 169 -13.59 18.72 2.29
C GLU A 169 -13.34 17.23 2.42
N GLN A 170 -12.97 16.78 3.60
CA GLN A 170 -12.76 15.36 3.89
C GLN A 170 -13.57 14.95 5.11
N ARG A 171 -14.42 13.96 4.95
CA ARG A 171 -15.21 13.35 6.03
C ARG A 171 -14.75 11.92 6.21
N ARG A 172 -14.50 11.53 7.46
CA ARG A 172 -14.08 10.17 7.79
C ARG A 172 -14.99 9.58 8.84
N GLU A 173 -15.28 8.31 8.68
CA GLU A 173 -16.04 7.52 9.64
C GLU A 173 -15.54 6.09 9.66
N ILE A 174 -15.75 5.41 10.76
CA ILE A 174 -15.55 3.95 10.85
C ILE A 174 -16.93 3.31 10.75
N THR A 175 -17.05 2.25 9.96
CA THR A 175 -18.30 1.51 9.82
C THR A 175 -18.80 0.98 11.16
N THR A 176 -20.09 0.78 11.30
CA THR A 176 -20.72 0.37 12.57
C THR A 176 -20.22 -0.99 13.10
N ASP A 177 -19.75 -1.84 12.20
CA ASP A 177 -19.10 -3.12 12.53
C ASP A 177 -17.59 -2.97 12.88
N GLY A 178 -17.04 -1.75 12.81
CA GLY A 178 -15.65 -1.45 13.09
C GLY A 178 -14.66 -1.92 12.03
N ARG A 179 -15.14 -2.49 10.92
CA ARG A 179 -14.25 -3.18 9.96
C ARG A 179 -13.60 -2.28 8.94
N PHE A 180 -14.22 -1.17 8.57
CA PHE A 180 -13.71 -0.29 7.52
C PHE A 180 -13.62 1.14 8.01
N VAL A 181 -12.60 1.86 7.54
CA VAL A 181 -12.58 3.31 7.55
C VAL A 181 -13.01 3.80 6.17
N LEU A 182 -13.99 4.70 6.18
CA LEU A 182 -14.50 5.39 5.00
C LEU A 182 -13.98 6.82 5.00
N LYS A 183 -13.56 7.30 3.84
CA LYS A 183 -13.18 8.69 3.66
C LYS A 183 -13.84 9.24 2.41
N ARG A 184 -14.76 10.19 2.61
CA ARG A 184 -15.40 10.94 1.54
C ARG A 184 -14.62 12.23 1.30
N ILE A 185 -14.29 12.49 0.06
CA ILE A 185 -13.49 13.64 -0.39
C ILE A 185 -14.33 14.43 -1.36
N ALA A 186 -14.77 15.62 -0.97
CA ALA A 186 -15.59 16.48 -1.81
C ALA A 186 -14.80 17.69 -2.28
N ILE A 187 -15.03 18.08 -3.54
CA ILE A 187 -14.58 19.33 -4.16
C ILE A 187 -15.85 20.10 -4.54
N PRO A 188 -16.44 20.88 -3.61
CA PRO A 188 -17.79 21.44 -3.79
C PRO A 188 -17.92 22.34 -5.02
N ALA A 189 -16.90 23.13 -5.34
CA ALA A 189 -16.88 24.01 -6.50
C ALA A 189 -16.97 23.24 -7.85
N GLU A 190 -16.51 22.00 -7.88
CA GLU A 190 -16.52 21.14 -9.07
C GLU A 190 -17.67 20.12 -9.06
N ARG A 191 -18.45 20.07 -7.97
CA ARG A 191 -19.51 19.08 -7.72
C ARG A 191 -19.00 17.64 -7.87
N ARG A 192 -17.78 17.38 -7.38
CA ARG A 192 -17.12 16.07 -7.45
C ARG A 192 -16.97 15.51 -6.05
N GLU A 193 -17.20 14.23 -5.93
CA GLU A 193 -17.00 13.46 -4.70
C GLU A 193 -16.30 12.14 -5.01
N PHE A 194 -15.43 11.73 -4.10
CA PHE A 194 -14.71 10.47 -4.16
C PHE A 194 -14.83 9.77 -2.80
N VAL A 195 -14.77 8.45 -2.83
CA VAL A 195 -14.80 7.63 -1.62
C VAL A 195 -13.56 6.75 -1.59
N GLU A 196 -12.86 6.73 -0.46
CA GLU A 196 -11.85 5.73 -0.13
C GLU A 196 -12.44 4.83 0.95
N ARG A 197 -12.34 3.52 0.78
CA ARG A 197 -12.76 2.51 1.76
C ARG A 197 -11.62 1.57 2.04
N VAL A 198 -11.15 1.52 3.27
CA VAL A 198 -10.02 0.69 3.67
C VAL A 198 -10.43 -0.21 4.83
N ARG A 199 -10.23 -1.52 4.70
CA ARG A 199 -10.42 -2.50 5.75
C ARG A 199 -9.46 -2.21 6.91
N LEU A 200 -9.96 -2.06 8.11
CA LEU A 200 -9.14 -1.85 9.32
C LEU A 200 -8.65 -3.19 9.86
N PHE A 201 -7.63 -3.76 9.25
CA PHE A 201 -6.98 -4.94 9.79
C PHE A 201 -6.14 -4.61 11.02
N HIS A 202 -6.40 -5.26 12.14
CA HIS A 202 -5.47 -5.27 13.25
C HIS A 202 -4.22 -6.12 12.92
N ARG A 203 -3.11 -5.83 13.61
CA ARG A 203 -1.86 -6.58 13.43
C ARG A 203 -2.05 -8.10 13.48
N SER A 204 -2.84 -8.60 14.42
CA SER A 204 -3.09 -10.03 14.60
C SER A 204 -3.77 -10.66 13.38
N GLU A 205 -4.70 -9.94 12.72
CA GLU A 205 -5.38 -10.41 11.52
C GLU A 205 -4.40 -10.48 10.34
N LEU A 206 -3.56 -9.43 10.15
CA LEU A 206 -2.52 -9.42 9.11
C LEU A 206 -1.52 -10.55 9.30
N VAL A 207 -1.05 -10.77 10.54
CA VAL A 207 -0.13 -11.85 10.87
C VAL A 207 -0.76 -13.20 10.56
N ALA A 208 -2.00 -13.43 10.98
CA ALA A 208 -2.70 -14.69 10.71
C ALA A 208 -2.90 -14.95 9.20
N MET A 209 -3.16 -13.90 8.39
CA MET A 209 -3.25 -14.02 6.92
C MET A 209 -1.90 -14.40 6.30
N LEU A 210 -0.82 -13.78 6.78
CA LEU A 210 0.54 -14.07 6.32
C LEU A 210 0.97 -15.49 6.69
N GLU A 211 0.72 -15.92 7.93
CA GLU A 211 1.04 -17.27 8.40
C GLU A 211 0.28 -18.35 7.61
N ARG A 212 -1.01 -18.13 7.32
CA ARG A 212 -1.81 -19.04 6.46
C ARG A 212 -1.24 -19.16 5.04
N ALA A 213 -0.55 -18.13 4.55
CA ALA A 213 0.11 -18.15 3.25
C ALA A 213 1.55 -18.68 3.29
N GLY A 214 2.02 -19.18 4.44
CA GLY A 214 3.35 -19.77 4.59
C GLY A 214 4.45 -18.75 4.89
N PHE A 215 4.11 -17.60 5.44
CA PHE A 215 5.10 -16.63 5.92
C PHE A 215 5.34 -16.75 7.42
N SER A 216 6.56 -16.41 7.85
CA SER A 216 6.93 -16.20 9.25
C SER A 216 7.30 -14.74 9.46
N ILE A 217 6.78 -14.10 10.52
CA ILE A 217 7.09 -12.70 10.82
C ILE A 217 8.46 -12.60 11.46
N GLU A 218 9.38 -11.85 10.83
CA GLU A 218 10.73 -11.64 11.34
C GLU A 218 10.91 -10.32 12.09
N ALA A 219 10.17 -9.27 11.64
CA ALA A 219 10.16 -7.99 12.33
C ALA A 219 8.80 -7.29 12.19
N SER A 220 8.47 -6.49 13.21
CA SER A 220 7.29 -5.63 13.23
C SER A 220 7.71 -4.25 13.74
N LEU A 221 7.57 -3.23 12.89
CA LEU A 221 7.99 -1.87 13.20
C LEU A 221 6.78 -0.93 13.18
N GLY A 222 6.84 0.16 13.96
CA GLY A 222 5.74 1.10 14.14
C GLY A 222 5.82 2.35 13.29
N ASP A 223 7.01 2.65 12.73
CA ASP A 223 7.26 3.85 11.95
C ASP A 223 8.44 3.68 10.98
N TYR A 224 8.69 4.71 10.15
CA TYR A 224 9.79 4.70 9.17
C TYR A 224 11.16 5.03 9.77
N ALA A 225 11.24 5.32 11.07
CA ALA A 225 12.51 5.43 11.80
C ALA A 225 12.96 4.09 12.40
N GLY A 226 12.13 3.04 12.26
CA GLY A 226 12.40 1.71 12.80
C GLY A 226 12.02 1.53 14.27
N GLY A 227 11.15 2.40 14.78
CA GLY A 227 10.62 2.32 16.14
C GLY A 227 9.79 1.04 16.37
N PRO A 228 9.67 0.60 17.64
CA PRO A 228 8.88 -0.58 17.98
C PRO A 228 7.39 -0.36 17.66
N LEU A 229 6.72 -1.43 17.23
CA LEU A 229 5.28 -1.40 17.00
C LEU A 229 4.52 -1.43 18.32
N THR A 230 3.66 -0.43 18.52
CA THR A 230 2.72 -0.28 19.64
C THR A 230 1.33 0.05 19.12
N ASP A 231 0.31 0.06 19.97
CA ASP A 231 -1.05 0.43 19.58
C ASP A 231 -1.15 1.90 19.10
N SER A 232 -0.29 2.79 19.60
CA SER A 232 -0.21 4.20 19.22
C SER A 232 0.80 4.47 18.10
N SER A 233 1.41 3.45 17.51
CA SER A 233 2.30 3.65 16.37
C SER A 233 1.53 4.11 15.14
N PRO A 234 2.07 5.03 14.31
CA PRO A 234 1.38 5.51 13.11
C PRO A 234 1.22 4.44 12.04
N ARG A 235 2.06 3.40 12.06
CA ARG A 235 2.08 2.34 11.04
C ARG A 235 2.19 0.96 11.66
N VAL A 236 1.82 -0.04 10.87
CA VAL A 236 2.16 -1.45 11.06
C VAL A 236 3.03 -1.86 9.88
N ILE A 237 4.33 -2.05 10.11
CA ILE A 237 5.27 -2.46 9.07
C ILE A 237 5.75 -3.87 9.41
N LEU A 238 5.31 -4.86 8.62
CA LEU A 238 5.64 -6.26 8.82
C LEU A 238 6.67 -6.72 7.82
N PHE A 239 7.73 -7.33 8.30
CA PHE A 239 8.70 -8.07 7.50
C PHE A 239 8.40 -9.55 7.65
N ALA A 240 7.93 -10.16 6.59
CA ALA A 240 7.46 -11.54 6.57
C ALA A 240 8.34 -12.37 5.62
N ARG A 241 8.96 -13.42 6.13
CA ARG A 241 9.79 -14.35 5.35
C ARG A 241 8.94 -15.49 4.83
N ARG A 242 9.05 -15.81 3.55
CA ARG A 242 8.46 -17.03 2.98
C ARG A 242 9.24 -18.26 3.43
N ASN A 243 8.55 -19.23 4.00
CA ASN A 243 9.10 -20.51 4.47
C ASN A 243 9.48 -21.43 3.28
#